data_db142592e013953121deb386ffd726c4
#
_entry.id   db142592e013953121deb386ffd726c4
#
_cell.length_a   1.000
_cell.length_b   1.000
_cell.length_c   1.000
_cell.angle_alpha   90.00
_cell.angle_beta   90.00
_cell.angle_gamma   90.00
#
_symmetry.space_group_name_H-M   'P 1'
#
loop_
_entity.id
_entity.type
_entity.pdbx_description
1 polymer ?
#
loop_
_entity_poly.entity_id
_entity_poly.type
_entity_poly.pdbx_seq_one_letter_code
_entity_poly.pdbx_strand_id
1 'polypeptide(L)'
;MSTEYIDHLKELFCDIHEEVMRNLRDIDREYSELLRNNTEESIKIRKILKLLNDEDREFILKNKNDTRRIEWIERETLYFQGYKDCIKLLNVLELI
;
A
#
# COMPACT_ATOMS: atom_id res chain seq x y z
N MET A 1 7.00 18.64 15.95
CA MET A 1 7.81 17.78 15.08
C MET A 1 7.96 18.47 13.74
N SER A 2 9.16 18.56 13.21
CA SER A 2 9.40 19.25 11.94
C SER A 2 8.87 18.43 10.75
N THR A 3 8.52 19.13 9.67
CA THR A 3 8.09 18.50 8.41
C THR A 3 9.17 17.57 7.86
N GLU A 4 10.43 17.96 7.99
CA GLU A 4 11.60 17.18 7.56
C GLU A 4 11.68 15.83 8.27
N TYR A 5 11.41 15.78 9.56
CA TYR A 5 11.38 14.52 10.32
C TYR A 5 10.24 13.60 9.87
N ILE A 6 9.07 14.18 9.62
CA ILE A 6 7.91 13.42 9.11
C ILE A 6 8.20 12.86 7.72
N ASP A 7 8.81 13.63 6.84
CA ASP A 7 9.19 13.18 5.50
C ASP A 7 10.19 12.03 5.57
N HIS A 8 11.15 12.10 6.49
CA HIS A 8 12.11 11.03 6.72
C HIS A 8 11.43 9.74 7.20
N LEU A 9 10.46 9.85 8.10
CA LEU A 9 9.66 8.70 8.54
C LEU A 9 8.85 8.07 7.39
N LYS A 10 8.34 8.89 6.47
CA LYS A 10 7.63 8.41 5.30
C LYS A 10 8.53 7.64 4.35
N GLU A 11 9.75 8.10 4.14
CA GLU A 11 10.75 7.39 3.33
C GLU A 11 11.08 6.03 3.95
N LEU A 12 11.30 6.00 5.26
CA LEU A 12 11.54 4.76 6.00
C LEU A 12 10.35 3.80 5.90
N PHE A 13 9.13 4.32 5.98
CA PHE A 13 7.93 3.52 5.79
C PHE A 13 7.90 2.84 4.42
N CYS A 14 8.24 3.56 3.35
CA CYS A 14 8.30 2.99 2.01
C CYS A 14 9.28 1.82 1.92
N ASP A 15 10.46 1.97 2.48
CA ASP A 15 11.49 0.93 2.45
C ASP A 15 11.07 -0.31 3.24
N ILE A 16 10.50 -0.12 4.43
CA ILE A 16 10.01 -1.21 5.28
C ILE A 16 8.83 -1.92 4.60
N HIS A 17 7.91 -1.17 4.03
CA HIS A 17 6.75 -1.72 3.32
C HIS A 17 7.19 -2.66 2.19
N GLU A 18 8.15 -2.23 1.38
CA GLU A 18 8.69 -3.02 0.27
C GLU A 18 9.28 -4.34 0.76
N GLU A 19 10.09 -4.29 1.80
CA GLU A 19 10.74 -5.46 2.39
C GLU A 19 9.71 -6.43 2.99
N VAL A 20 8.75 -5.92 3.74
CA VAL A 20 7.68 -6.73 4.36
C VAL A 20 6.83 -7.41 3.29
N MET A 21 6.47 -6.71 2.22
CA MET A 21 5.71 -7.30 1.12
C MET A 21 6.49 -8.35 0.36
N ARG A 22 7.80 -8.17 0.20
CA ARG A 22 8.67 -9.16 -0.42
C ARG A 22 8.71 -10.45 0.42
N ASN A 23 8.89 -10.32 1.72
CA ASN A 23 8.89 -11.46 2.64
C ASN A 23 7.54 -12.17 2.64
N LEU A 24 6.44 -11.42 2.62
CA LEU A 24 5.09 -11.99 2.56
C LEU A 24 4.89 -12.86 1.32
N ARG A 25 5.37 -12.41 0.16
CA ARG A 25 5.32 -13.21 -1.08
C ARG A 25 6.09 -14.52 -0.98
N ASP A 26 7.20 -14.51 -0.24
CA ASP A 26 8.06 -15.67 -0.11
C ASP A 26 7.50 -16.72 0.87
N ILE A 27 6.81 -16.28 1.92
CA ILE A 27 6.38 -17.17 3.01
C ILE A 27 4.88 -17.47 3.02
N ASP A 28 4.03 -16.62 2.44
CA ASP A 28 2.58 -16.80 2.43
C ASP A 28 2.11 -17.29 1.06
N ARG A 29 1.74 -18.56 1.01
CA ARG A 29 1.31 -19.21 -0.23
C ARG A 29 -0.01 -18.64 -0.78
N GLU A 30 -0.97 -18.37 0.08
CA GLU A 30 -2.25 -17.79 -0.33
C GLU A 30 -2.04 -16.41 -0.95
N TYR A 31 -1.26 -15.56 -0.30
CA TYR A 31 -0.91 -14.25 -0.81
C TYR A 31 -0.22 -14.32 -2.17
N SER A 32 0.75 -15.21 -2.30
CA SER A 32 1.51 -15.40 -3.53
C SER A 32 0.63 -15.88 -4.69
N GLU A 33 -0.29 -16.79 -4.43
CA GLU A 33 -1.25 -17.28 -5.43
C GLU A 33 -2.24 -16.19 -5.85
N LEU A 34 -2.78 -15.43 -4.91
CA LEU A 34 -3.67 -14.31 -5.18
C LEU A 34 -2.97 -13.23 -6.01
N LEU A 35 -1.72 -12.93 -5.68
CA LEU A 35 -0.93 -11.93 -6.40
C LEU A 35 -0.70 -12.36 -7.86
N ARG A 36 -0.36 -13.62 -8.08
CA ARG A 36 -0.17 -14.17 -9.43
C ARG A 36 -1.46 -14.11 -10.23
N ASN A 37 -2.57 -14.56 -9.66
CA ASN A 37 -3.87 -14.54 -10.31
C ASN A 37 -4.31 -13.12 -10.64
N ASN A 38 -4.11 -12.18 -9.73
CA ASN A 38 -4.42 -10.77 -9.94
C ASN A 38 -3.58 -10.17 -11.08
N THR A 39 -2.32 -10.56 -11.19
CA THR A 39 -1.45 -10.12 -12.28
C THR A 39 -1.96 -10.62 -13.64
N GLU A 40 -2.38 -11.89 -13.72
CA GLU A 40 -2.96 -12.47 -14.93
C GLU A 40 -4.28 -11.78 -15.31
N GLU A 41 -5.14 -11.52 -14.33
CA GLU A 41 -6.39 -10.79 -14.53
C GLU A 41 -6.15 -9.36 -15.01
N SER A 42 -5.12 -8.70 -14.50
CA SER A 42 -4.74 -7.36 -14.92
C SER A 42 -4.37 -7.28 -16.40
N ILE A 43 -3.74 -8.33 -16.93
CA ILE A 43 -3.43 -8.42 -18.36
C ILE A 43 -4.71 -8.47 -19.18
N LYS A 44 -5.68 -9.27 -18.76
CA LYS A 44 -6.98 -9.37 -19.40
C LYS A 44 -7.76 -8.04 -19.34
N ILE A 45 -7.72 -7.37 -18.19
CA ILE A 45 -8.35 -6.06 -18.01
C ILE A 45 -7.76 -5.03 -18.98
N ARG A 46 -6.45 -5.02 -19.18
CA ARG A 46 -5.82 -4.12 -20.17
C ARG A 46 -6.34 -4.36 -21.58
N LYS A 47 -6.54 -5.60 -21.96
CA LYS A 47 -7.09 -5.95 -23.28
C LYS A 47 -8.52 -5.45 -23.43
N ILE A 48 -9.33 -5.58 -22.39
CA ILE A 48 -10.71 -5.08 -22.36
C ILE A 48 -10.74 -3.55 -22.47
N LEU A 49 -9.87 -2.87 -21.72
CA LEU A 49 -9.77 -1.41 -21.75
C LEU A 49 -9.44 -0.85 -23.13
N LYS A 50 -8.66 -1.57 -23.92
CA LYS A 50 -8.33 -1.17 -25.28
C LYS A 50 -9.54 -1.18 -26.22
N LEU A 51 -10.59 -1.91 -25.89
CA LEU A 51 -11.83 -1.98 -26.66
C LEU A 51 -12.80 -0.85 -26.34
N LEU A 52 -12.55 -0.11 -25.27
CA LEU A 52 -13.39 1.02 -24.86
C LEU A 52 -12.98 2.29 -25.61
N ASN A 53 -13.91 3.27 -25.67
CA ASN A 53 -13.57 4.60 -26.15
C ASN A 53 -12.60 5.30 -25.17
N ASP A 54 -11.96 6.36 -25.63
CA ASP A 54 -10.92 7.04 -24.84
C ASP A 54 -11.47 7.62 -23.53
N GLU A 55 -12.68 8.19 -23.58
CA GLU A 55 -13.32 8.80 -22.40
C GLU A 55 -13.59 7.78 -21.29
N ASP A 56 -14.19 6.65 -21.65
CA ASP A 56 -14.49 5.58 -20.69
C ASP A 56 -13.21 4.95 -20.15
N ARG A 57 -12.23 4.74 -20.99
CA ARG A 57 -10.93 4.19 -20.58
C ARG A 57 -10.24 5.11 -19.59
N GLU A 58 -10.18 6.40 -19.88
CA GLU A 58 -9.56 7.39 -18.98
C GLU A 58 -10.29 7.47 -17.64
N PHE A 59 -11.61 7.41 -17.66
CA PHE A 59 -12.42 7.40 -16.44
C PHE A 59 -12.06 6.19 -15.54
N ILE A 60 -12.00 5.00 -16.11
CA ILE A 60 -11.68 3.77 -15.36
C ILE A 60 -10.25 3.83 -14.82
N LEU A 61 -9.30 4.26 -15.64
CA LEU A 61 -7.89 4.37 -15.22
C LEU A 61 -7.71 5.41 -14.12
N LYS A 62 -8.40 6.52 -14.20
CA LYS A 62 -8.38 7.55 -13.15
C LYS A 62 -8.92 7.00 -11.84
N ASN A 63 -10.05 6.32 -11.88
CA ASN A 63 -10.64 5.70 -10.68
C ASN A 63 -9.69 4.68 -10.05
N LYS A 64 -9.05 3.86 -10.86
CA LYS A 64 -8.07 2.88 -10.40
C LYS A 64 -6.87 3.53 -9.72
N ASN A 65 -6.36 4.60 -10.30
CA ASN A 65 -5.24 5.34 -9.72
C ASN A 65 -5.63 6.03 -8.41
N ASP A 66 -6.82 6.62 -8.35
CA ASP A 66 -7.34 7.26 -7.15
C ASP A 66 -7.52 6.22 -6.02
N THR A 67 -8.06 5.05 -6.34
CA THR A 67 -8.23 3.95 -5.38
C THR A 67 -6.88 3.50 -4.80
N ARG A 68 -5.87 3.35 -5.64
CA ARG A 68 -4.50 3.01 -5.19
C ARG A 68 -3.94 4.07 -4.26
N ARG A 69 -4.17 5.34 -4.58
CA ARG A 69 -3.71 6.45 -3.74
C ARG A 69 -4.40 6.46 -2.39
N ILE A 70 -5.71 6.22 -2.37
CA ILE A 70 -6.50 6.11 -1.13
C ILE A 70 -5.96 4.97 -0.27
N GLU A 71 -5.77 3.79 -0.83
CA GLU A 71 -5.25 2.63 -0.11
C GLU A 71 -3.86 2.88 0.46
N TRP A 72 -3.00 3.55 -0.29
CA TRP A 72 -1.67 3.91 0.17
C TRP A 72 -1.72 4.87 1.37
N ILE A 73 -2.56 5.90 1.29
CA ILE A 73 -2.76 6.86 2.39
C ILE A 73 -3.28 6.14 3.64
N GLU A 74 -4.22 5.23 3.47
CA GLU A 74 -4.77 4.43 4.58
C GLU A 74 -3.70 3.58 5.25
N ARG A 75 -2.88 2.89 4.46
CA ARG A 75 -1.76 2.06 4.97
C ARG A 75 -0.74 2.91 5.72
N GLU A 76 -0.33 4.02 5.15
CA GLU A 76 0.61 4.95 5.77
C GLU A 76 0.05 5.48 7.10
N THR A 77 -1.23 5.85 7.12
CA THR A 77 -1.91 6.34 8.30
C THR A 77 -1.96 5.28 9.40
N LEU A 78 -2.32 4.05 9.07
CA LEU A 78 -2.34 2.93 10.02
C LEU A 78 -0.96 2.61 10.57
N TYR A 79 0.07 2.68 9.73
CA TYR A 79 1.45 2.44 10.15
C TYR A 79 1.89 3.48 11.19
N PHE A 80 1.64 4.75 10.95
CA PHE A 80 1.97 5.81 11.92
C PHE A 80 1.12 5.73 13.17
N GLN A 81 -0.14 5.32 13.06
CA GLN A 81 -0.98 5.08 14.23
C GLN A 81 -0.41 3.95 15.09
N GLY A 82 0.10 2.90 14.47
CA GLY A 82 0.78 1.81 15.18
C GLY A 82 2.00 2.28 15.97
N TYR A 83 2.79 3.20 15.43
CA TYR A 83 3.90 3.82 16.18
C TYR A 83 3.41 4.56 17.40
N LYS A 84 2.37 5.37 17.25
CA LYS A 84 1.80 6.12 18.38
C LYS A 84 1.27 5.19 19.46
N ASP A 85 0.58 4.14 19.06
CA ASP A 85 0.04 3.14 19.97
C ASP A 85 1.14 2.38 20.70
N CYS A 86 2.23 2.05 20.00
CA CYS A 86 3.40 1.42 20.61
C CYS A 86 4.03 2.31 21.68
N ILE A 87 4.20 3.60 21.39
CA ILE A 87 4.77 4.57 22.36
C ILE A 87 3.86 4.66 23.59
N LYS A 88 2.54 4.72 23.40
CA LYS A 88 1.58 4.75 24.50
C LYS A 88 1.68 3.49 25.37
N LEU A 89 1.78 2.32 24.73
CA LEU A 89 1.92 1.05 25.43
C LEU A 89 3.19 1.01 26.26
N LEU A 90 4.32 1.40 25.67
CA LEU A 90 5.60 1.44 26.38
C LEU A 90 5.56 2.40 27.57
N ASN A 91 4.87 3.51 27.42
CA ASN A 91 4.72 4.50 28.49
C ASN A 91 3.85 3.95 29.65
N VAL A 92 2.75 3.28 29.33
CA VAL A 92 1.90 2.61 30.33
C VAL A 92 2.67 1.53 31.09
N LEU A 93 3.56 0.80 30.40
CA LEU A 93 4.41 -0.23 31.00
C LEU A 93 5.65 0.34 31.70
N GLU A 94 5.80 1.65 31.74
CA GLU A 94 6.94 2.36 32.36
C GLU A 94 8.32 1.96 31.76
N LEU A 95 8.33 1.62 30.44
CA LEU A 95 9.55 1.26 29.74
C LEU A 95 10.24 2.46 29.09
N ILE A 96 9.51 3.56 28.95
CA ILE A 96 10.03 4.82 28.47
C ILE A 96 9.44 5.99 29.27
#